data_d79a49125a21a116fa6f1fa71879f3e2
#
_entry.id   d79a49125a21a116fa6f1fa71879f3e2
#
_cell.length_a   1.000
_cell.length_b   1.000
_cell.length_c   1.000
_cell.angle_alpha   90.00
_cell.angle_beta   90.00
_cell.angle_gamma   90.00
#
_symmetry.space_group_name_H-M   'P 1'
#
loop_
_entity.id
_entity.type
_entity.pdbx_description
1 polymer ?
#
loop_
_entity_poly.entity_id
_entity_poly.type
_entity_poly.pdbx_seq_one_letter_code
_entity_poly.pdbx_strand_id
1 'polypeptide(L)'
;MALSWNEIKNRAINFSKEWETEQREHAESQSFWNDFFNIFGISRKRVASFEEPVKKLGEKRGRIDLFWKGTLLVEHKSRGKDLDKAYTQAVNYFPGLKEAELPKYILISDFEIFKLYDLEEDKNYEFTLNELYKNVHLFGFIAGYTKHKVVAEDPINIKAAQLMGKLHDVLKETGYDGHALEHFLVRLLFLEFAEDTAIFERRLFTEFIENRTHEDGSDIGSRFTELFQVLNTPFDKRLKNLDESLASFPYVNGKLFAEFLPIPSFDSKMRDILLECCYLDWSKISPAIFGSLFQSIMDKAHRRNLGAHYTSEANILKLIRPLFLDELYERFEKVKKNKKQLAEFHKELSTLHFLDPACGSGNFLIIAYRELRILELEILKILHTESVLDISSIIWCDVDQFHGIEVEEFASQIAQVAMWLIDHQMNLMISEHFGQYFVRLPLKKSANIIHANSLEIPWEDVISSDKLTYILGNPPFIGSKLLNTNQRKEMETIFLNVKNGKVLDYVTAWYLKASKYIQGTNIKVAFVSTNSISQGEQVGILWKELFSNYGIKIHFAHQTFNWSNEAKSNAAVHVVIVGFASFDTTNKRIFEYEDIKSDAHEKTVKNINPYLVEGDDIVVTKRTKTLCKV
;
A
#
# COMPACT_ATOMS: atom_id res chain seq x y z
N MET A 1 11.28 17.59 12.66
CA MET A 1 11.08 17.76 11.21
C MET A 1 12.31 17.26 10.49
N ALA A 2 12.16 16.38 9.52
CA ALA A 2 13.28 15.94 8.69
C ALA A 2 13.85 17.13 7.91
N LEU A 3 15.16 17.18 7.80
CA LEU A 3 15.87 18.27 7.10
C LEU A 3 15.76 18.08 5.60
N SER A 4 15.77 19.16 4.81
CA SER A 4 15.85 19.09 3.36
C SER A 4 17.25 18.62 2.90
N TRP A 5 17.32 17.98 1.73
CA TRP A 5 18.61 17.56 1.15
C TRP A 5 19.61 18.73 0.96
N ASN A 6 19.11 19.93 0.66
CA ASN A 6 19.96 21.10 0.53
C ASN A 6 20.58 21.49 1.87
N GLU A 7 19.81 21.41 2.96
CA GLU A 7 20.33 21.68 4.29
C GLU A 7 21.30 20.58 4.74
N ILE A 8 20.98 19.31 4.48
CA ILE A 8 21.88 18.17 4.72
C ILE A 8 23.20 18.35 3.94
N LYS A 9 23.15 18.72 2.66
CA LYS A 9 24.36 19.01 1.86
C LYS A 9 25.18 20.15 2.46
N ASN A 10 24.56 21.24 2.86
CA ASN A 10 25.26 22.36 3.49
C ASN A 10 25.92 21.96 4.82
N ARG A 11 25.23 21.20 5.65
CA ARG A 11 25.80 20.65 6.89
C ARG A 11 26.95 19.68 6.60
N ALA A 12 26.84 18.84 5.57
CA ALA A 12 27.92 17.92 5.15
C ALA A 12 29.16 18.69 4.70
N ILE A 13 29.01 19.80 3.97
CA ILE A 13 30.14 20.66 3.58
C ILE A 13 30.83 21.26 4.81
N ASN A 14 30.08 21.74 5.80
CA ASN A 14 30.63 22.27 7.03
C ASN A 14 31.35 21.18 7.85
N PHE A 15 30.72 20.02 7.99
CA PHE A 15 31.30 18.84 8.62
C PHE A 15 32.63 18.43 7.97
N SER A 16 32.66 18.38 6.62
CA SER A 16 33.90 18.01 5.89
C SER A 16 35.02 18.97 6.17
N LYS A 17 34.76 20.28 6.28
CA LYS A 17 35.79 21.30 6.62
C LYS A 17 36.28 21.19 8.05
N GLU A 18 35.39 20.89 8.99
CA GLU A 18 35.71 20.77 10.41
C GLU A 18 36.64 19.56 10.67
N TRP A 19 36.35 18.44 9.99
CA TRP A 19 37.03 17.17 10.23
C TRP A 19 38.21 16.89 9.23
N GLU A 20 38.56 17.81 8.34
CA GLU A 20 39.56 17.62 7.28
C GLU A 20 40.95 17.24 7.82
N THR A 21 41.35 17.75 8.98
CA THR A 21 42.70 17.59 9.54
C THR A 21 42.80 16.53 10.65
N GLU A 22 41.66 15.96 11.09
CA GLU A 22 41.67 15.02 12.23
C GLU A 22 42.22 13.65 11.82
N GLN A 23 42.96 12.99 12.73
CA GLN A 23 43.64 11.73 12.47
C GLN A 23 43.56 10.71 13.63
N ARG A 24 43.06 11.11 14.79
CA ARG A 24 43.14 10.34 16.05
C ARG A 24 41.83 9.62 16.37
N GLU A 25 41.74 8.33 16.08
CA GLU A 25 40.60 7.47 16.34
C GLU A 25 40.14 7.52 17.82
N HIS A 26 41.03 7.23 18.77
CA HIS A 26 40.66 7.11 20.19
C HIS A 26 40.23 8.42 20.86
N ALA A 27 40.64 9.56 20.32
CA ALA A 27 40.30 10.86 20.92
C ALA A 27 38.99 11.41 20.39
N GLU A 28 38.69 11.24 19.10
CA GLU A 28 37.69 12.03 18.40
C GLU A 28 36.62 11.21 17.65
N SER A 29 36.73 9.87 17.58
CA SER A 29 35.78 9.06 16.81
C SER A 29 34.33 9.24 17.30
N GLN A 30 34.10 9.37 18.62
CA GLN A 30 32.76 9.57 19.16
C GLN A 30 32.20 10.95 18.81
N SER A 31 33.03 11.99 18.85
CA SER A 31 32.65 13.35 18.44
C SER A 31 32.33 13.39 16.95
N PHE A 32 33.18 12.78 16.13
CA PHE A 32 32.99 12.65 14.69
C PHE A 32 31.65 12.03 14.33
N TRP A 33 31.29 10.90 14.94
CA TRP A 33 30.01 10.25 14.64
C TRP A 33 28.81 11.01 15.23
N ASN A 34 28.93 11.69 16.35
CA ASN A 34 27.87 12.58 16.83
C ASN A 34 27.58 13.70 15.82
N ASP A 35 28.64 14.33 15.28
CA ASP A 35 28.50 15.41 14.30
C ASP A 35 28.03 14.89 12.95
N PHE A 36 28.47 13.68 12.55
CA PHE A 36 27.97 13.02 11.35
C PHE A 36 26.44 12.80 11.40
N PHE A 37 25.89 12.30 12.50
CA PHE A 37 24.46 12.16 12.66
C PHE A 37 23.72 13.52 12.69
N ASN A 38 24.35 14.56 13.23
CA ASN A 38 23.82 15.91 13.24
C ASN A 38 23.67 16.51 11.83
N ILE A 39 24.44 16.05 10.83
CA ILE A 39 24.24 16.42 9.42
C ILE A 39 22.80 16.14 9.00
N PHE A 40 22.24 15.01 9.44
CA PHE A 40 20.90 14.54 9.11
C PHE A 40 19.82 15.02 10.10
N GLY A 41 20.18 15.86 11.07
CA GLY A 41 19.26 16.37 12.09
C GLY A 41 18.87 15.36 13.16
N ILE A 42 19.60 14.25 13.25
CA ILE A 42 19.33 13.16 14.20
C ILE A 42 20.37 13.20 15.33
N SER A 43 19.91 13.10 16.57
CA SER A 43 20.80 12.88 17.71
C SER A 43 21.21 11.41 17.75
N ARG A 44 22.51 11.12 17.59
CA ARG A 44 23.04 9.74 17.67
C ARG A 44 22.57 9.03 18.96
N LYS A 45 22.53 9.73 20.09
CA LYS A 45 22.11 9.14 21.38
C LYS A 45 20.72 8.50 21.35
N ARG A 46 19.86 8.92 20.45
CA ARG A 46 18.50 8.37 20.30
C ARG A 46 18.46 7.06 19.50
N VAL A 47 19.42 6.82 18.61
CA VAL A 47 19.32 5.74 17.62
C VAL A 47 20.46 4.71 17.73
N ALA A 48 21.61 5.07 18.32
CA ALA A 48 22.79 4.20 18.32
C ALA A 48 23.59 4.30 19.61
N SER A 49 24.20 3.17 20.02
CA SER A 49 25.13 3.05 21.14
C SER A 49 26.58 3.04 20.64
N PHE A 50 27.50 3.54 21.50
CA PHE A 50 28.94 3.38 21.32
C PHE A 50 29.45 2.19 22.12
N GLU A 51 30.54 1.57 21.63
CA GLU A 51 31.27 0.51 22.34
C GLU A 51 30.36 -0.68 22.75
N GLU A 52 29.40 -1.03 21.89
CA GLU A 52 28.45 -2.11 22.19
C GLU A 52 29.17 -3.45 22.35
N PRO A 53 29.02 -4.13 23.49
CA PRO A 53 29.69 -5.40 23.73
C PRO A 53 29.05 -6.52 22.94
N VAL A 54 29.85 -7.29 22.18
CA VAL A 54 29.38 -8.40 21.35
C VAL A 54 30.31 -9.60 21.46
N LYS A 55 29.76 -10.80 21.27
CA LYS A 55 30.55 -12.03 21.10
C LYS A 55 30.98 -12.16 19.64
N LYS A 56 32.29 -12.28 19.40
CA LYS A 56 32.83 -12.56 18.06
C LYS A 56 32.77 -14.05 17.72
N LEU A 57 32.92 -14.35 16.44
CA LEU A 57 33.15 -15.72 15.98
C LEU A 57 34.31 -16.37 16.79
N GLY A 58 34.06 -17.54 17.42
CA GLY A 58 35.03 -18.21 18.30
C GLY A 58 35.02 -17.75 19.76
N GLU A 59 33.91 -17.23 20.27
CA GLU A 59 33.66 -16.86 21.69
C GLU A 59 34.54 -15.71 22.25
N LYS A 60 35.32 -15.03 21.43
CA LYS A 60 36.07 -13.84 21.87
C LYS A 60 35.14 -12.64 22.06
N ARG A 61 35.34 -11.92 23.16
CA ARG A 61 34.63 -10.65 23.40
C ARG A 61 35.14 -9.57 22.44
N GLY A 62 34.22 -8.80 21.85
CA GLY A 62 34.50 -7.63 21.04
C GLY A 62 33.61 -6.46 21.43
N ARG A 63 33.87 -5.31 20.84
CA ARG A 63 33.03 -4.12 20.95
C ARG A 63 32.87 -3.54 19.56
N ILE A 64 31.65 -3.13 19.24
CA ILE A 64 31.31 -2.42 18.01
C ILE A 64 31.47 -0.92 18.30
N ASP A 65 32.20 -0.19 17.46
CA ASP A 65 32.50 1.24 17.72
C ASP A 65 31.23 2.08 17.79
N LEU A 66 30.27 1.87 16.85
CA LEU A 66 28.92 2.43 16.94
C LEU A 66 27.93 1.42 16.36
N PHE A 67 26.84 1.19 17.06
CA PHE A 67 25.82 0.24 16.66
C PHE A 67 24.42 0.82 16.77
N TRP A 68 23.73 0.86 15.64
CA TRP A 68 22.30 1.11 15.52
C TRP A 68 21.61 -0.19 15.16
N LYS A 69 21.01 -0.84 16.13
CA LYS A 69 20.39 -2.16 16.03
C LYS A 69 19.44 -2.23 14.82
N GLY A 70 19.56 -3.31 14.05
CA GLY A 70 18.76 -3.53 12.84
C GLY A 70 19.00 -2.56 11.69
N THR A 71 19.97 -1.63 11.79
CA THR A 71 20.14 -0.58 10.78
C THR A 71 21.59 -0.40 10.36
N LEU A 72 22.48 0.00 11.26
CA LEU A 72 23.84 0.43 10.92
C LEU A 72 24.85 -0.09 11.93
N LEU A 73 25.92 -0.70 11.42
CA LEU A 73 27.12 -1.00 12.18
C LEU A 73 28.26 -0.14 11.64
N VAL A 74 28.97 0.54 12.54
CA VAL A 74 30.11 1.36 12.17
C VAL A 74 31.39 0.81 12.82
N GLU A 75 32.45 0.68 12.00
CA GLU A 75 33.83 0.48 12.45
C GLU A 75 34.66 1.69 12.03
N HIS A 76 35.32 2.29 12.98
CA HIS A 76 36.18 3.45 12.76
C HIS A 76 37.64 3.09 12.93
N LYS A 77 38.52 3.66 12.12
CA LYS A 77 39.98 3.42 12.16
C LYS A 77 40.73 4.75 12.11
N SER A 78 41.93 4.74 12.62
CA SER A 78 42.84 5.86 12.44
C SER A 78 43.20 6.05 10.97
N ARG A 79 43.42 7.28 10.52
CA ARG A 79 43.66 7.66 9.13
C ARG A 79 44.79 6.82 8.50
N GLY A 80 44.51 6.30 7.29
CA GLY A 80 45.45 5.49 6.52
C GLY A 80 45.54 4.02 6.95
N LYS A 81 44.66 3.53 7.82
CA LYS A 81 44.60 2.11 8.16
C LYS A 81 43.82 1.32 7.10
N ASP A 82 44.05 0.02 7.08
CA ASP A 82 43.41 -0.93 6.16
C ASP A 82 41.90 -1.08 6.48
N LEU A 83 41.05 -0.47 5.65
CA LEU A 83 39.61 -0.48 5.82
C LEU A 83 38.96 -1.82 5.43
N ASP A 84 39.61 -2.66 4.61
CA ASP A 84 39.07 -3.98 4.25
C ASP A 84 39.18 -4.96 5.43
N LYS A 85 40.23 -4.81 6.26
CA LYS A 85 40.29 -5.52 7.55
C LYS A 85 39.21 -5.07 8.51
N ALA A 86 38.84 -3.80 8.51
CA ALA A 86 37.76 -3.29 9.33
C ALA A 86 36.38 -3.86 8.90
N TYR A 87 36.15 -4.03 7.60
CA TYR A 87 34.98 -4.74 7.10
C TYR A 87 34.89 -6.18 7.59
N THR A 88 36.03 -6.93 7.46
CA THR A 88 36.08 -8.30 7.99
C THR A 88 35.84 -8.35 9.49
N GLN A 89 36.28 -7.35 10.24
CA GLN A 89 36.03 -7.22 11.67
C GLN A 89 34.52 -7.01 11.94
N ALA A 90 33.87 -6.11 11.19
CA ALA A 90 32.43 -5.82 11.31
C ALA A 90 31.56 -7.07 11.08
N VAL A 91 31.84 -7.82 10.01
CA VAL A 91 31.12 -9.07 9.69
C VAL A 91 31.30 -10.14 10.79
N ASN A 92 32.47 -10.19 11.43
CA ASN A 92 32.76 -11.14 12.52
C ASN A 92 31.92 -10.89 13.81
N TYR A 93 31.20 -9.78 13.89
CA TYR A 93 30.26 -9.53 14.99
C TYR A 93 28.88 -10.18 14.79
N PHE A 94 28.49 -10.47 13.55
CA PHE A 94 27.14 -10.96 13.22
C PHE A 94 26.70 -12.22 13.99
N PRO A 95 27.55 -13.23 14.20
CA PRO A 95 27.16 -14.42 14.96
C PRO A 95 26.82 -14.13 16.43
N GLY A 96 27.22 -12.97 16.96
CA GLY A 96 26.92 -12.54 18.33
C GLY A 96 25.69 -11.67 18.46
N LEU A 97 25.03 -11.31 17.34
CA LEU A 97 23.84 -10.49 17.28
C LEU A 97 22.59 -11.36 17.11
N LYS A 98 21.47 -10.89 17.62
CA LYS A 98 20.17 -11.50 17.30
C LYS A 98 19.79 -11.20 15.84
N GLU A 99 19.00 -12.05 15.22
CA GLU A 99 18.56 -11.87 13.82
C GLU A 99 17.89 -10.50 13.59
N ALA A 100 17.05 -10.05 14.53
CA ALA A 100 16.40 -8.74 14.49
C ALA A 100 17.35 -7.54 14.71
N GLU A 101 18.55 -7.78 15.22
CA GLU A 101 19.57 -6.74 15.47
C GLU A 101 20.60 -6.65 14.33
N LEU A 102 20.57 -7.57 13.34
CA LEU A 102 21.51 -7.56 12.22
C LEU A 102 21.40 -6.25 11.43
N PRO A 103 22.54 -5.58 11.17
CA PRO A 103 22.52 -4.30 10.46
C PRO A 103 22.19 -4.50 8.98
N LYS A 104 21.51 -3.53 8.39
CA LYS A 104 21.28 -3.42 6.95
C LYS A 104 22.47 -2.78 6.23
N TYR A 105 23.21 -1.96 6.95
CA TYR A 105 24.37 -1.21 6.45
C TYR A 105 25.59 -1.42 7.33
N ILE A 106 26.77 -1.53 6.69
CA ILE A 106 28.05 -1.42 7.39
C ILE A 106 28.74 -0.16 6.86
N LEU A 107 29.16 0.71 7.76
CA LEU A 107 29.90 1.92 7.43
C LEU A 107 31.29 1.86 8.06
N ILE A 108 32.32 2.02 7.24
CA ILE A 108 33.70 2.04 7.69
C ILE A 108 34.30 3.38 7.30
N SER A 109 35.03 3.99 8.21
CA SER A 109 35.72 5.26 7.95
C SER A 109 37.05 5.36 8.74
N ASP A 110 37.94 6.18 8.20
CA ASP A 110 39.20 6.59 8.84
C ASP A 110 39.34 8.13 8.89
N PHE A 111 38.23 8.86 8.99
CA PHE A 111 38.09 10.31 8.84
C PHE A 111 38.17 10.82 7.40
N GLU A 112 38.98 10.20 6.54
CA GLU A 112 39.21 10.65 5.16
C GLU A 112 38.35 9.90 4.15
N ILE A 113 38.24 8.58 4.31
CA ILE A 113 37.54 7.66 3.40
C ILE A 113 36.30 7.10 4.10
N PHE A 114 35.20 7.05 3.37
CA PHE A 114 33.97 6.36 3.74
C PHE A 114 33.77 5.16 2.82
N LYS A 115 33.56 3.98 3.40
CA LYS A 115 33.12 2.76 2.71
C LYS A 115 31.75 2.36 3.28
N LEU A 116 30.71 2.51 2.50
CA LEU A 116 29.35 2.08 2.86
C LEU A 116 28.99 0.81 2.12
N TYR A 117 28.63 -0.22 2.86
CA TYR A 117 28.14 -1.49 2.34
C TYR A 117 26.65 -1.57 2.61
N ASP A 118 25.84 -1.64 1.54
CA ASP A 118 24.40 -1.90 1.59
C ASP A 118 24.21 -3.41 1.47
N LEU A 119 23.89 -4.08 2.57
CA LEU A 119 23.74 -5.53 2.66
C LEU A 119 22.43 -6.05 2.07
N GLU A 120 21.44 -5.17 1.88
CA GLU A 120 20.16 -5.53 1.27
C GLU A 120 20.25 -5.51 -0.27
N GLU A 121 21.00 -4.56 -0.85
CA GLU A 121 21.18 -4.45 -2.30
C GLU A 121 22.49 -5.09 -2.80
N ASP A 122 23.31 -5.63 -1.92
CA ASP A 122 24.66 -6.17 -2.21
C ASP A 122 25.51 -5.17 -3.00
N LYS A 123 25.53 -3.90 -2.53
CA LYS A 123 26.27 -2.80 -3.14
C LYS A 123 27.26 -2.19 -2.17
N ASN A 124 28.38 -1.71 -2.70
CA ASN A 124 29.35 -0.95 -1.93
C ASN A 124 29.63 0.41 -2.59
N TYR A 125 29.90 1.39 -1.75
CA TYR A 125 30.22 2.76 -2.16
C TYR A 125 31.46 3.22 -1.41
N GLU A 126 32.39 3.83 -2.13
CA GLU A 126 33.61 4.40 -1.55
C GLU A 126 33.77 5.85 -2.04
N PHE A 127 33.99 6.77 -1.12
CA PHE A 127 34.17 8.19 -1.41
C PHE A 127 34.95 8.87 -0.28
N THR A 128 35.51 10.04 -0.57
CA THR A 128 36.30 10.82 0.40
C THR A 128 35.39 11.73 1.24
N LEU A 129 35.89 12.19 2.39
CA LEU A 129 35.22 13.17 3.24
C LEU A 129 34.80 14.42 2.45
N ASN A 130 35.63 14.89 1.51
CA ASN A 130 35.35 16.06 0.67
C ASN A 130 34.22 15.81 -0.36
N GLU A 131 33.90 14.56 -0.62
CA GLU A 131 32.80 14.17 -1.52
C GLU A 131 31.52 13.78 -0.78
N LEU A 132 31.54 13.81 0.56
CA LEU A 132 30.38 13.45 1.39
C LEU A 132 29.11 14.21 0.98
N TYR A 133 29.23 15.52 0.69
CA TYR A 133 28.08 16.33 0.29
C TYR A 133 27.42 15.88 -1.02
N LYS A 134 28.13 15.21 -1.90
CA LYS A 134 27.58 14.60 -3.13
C LYS A 134 26.87 13.28 -2.85
N ASN A 135 27.31 12.59 -1.79
CA ASN A 135 26.92 11.23 -1.44
C ASN A 135 25.97 11.15 -0.25
N VAL A 136 25.47 12.29 0.26
CA VAL A 136 24.54 12.31 1.42
C VAL A 136 23.28 11.50 1.18
N HIS A 137 22.83 11.34 -0.07
CA HIS A 137 21.68 10.53 -0.45
C HIS A 137 21.85 9.04 -0.11
N LEU A 138 23.07 8.53 -0.03
CA LEU A 138 23.38 7.15 0.39
C LEU A 138 23.03 6.91 1.86
N PHE A 139 22.97 7.95 2.66
CA PHE A 139 22.64 7.96 4.08
C PHE A 139 21.20 8.41 4.35
N GLY A 140 20.35 8.39 3.33
CA GLY A 140 18.93 8.76 3.46
C GLY A 140 18.23 8.04 4.62
N PHE A 141 18.59 6.78 4.88
CA PHE A 141 18.08 5.98 5.97
C PHE A 141 18.32 6.61 7.37
N ILE A 142 19.36 7.44 7.55
CA ILE A 142 19.59 8.18 8.82
C ILE A 142 18.55 9.28 8.98
N ALA A 143 18.21 9.98 7.92
CA ALA A 143 17.21 11.04 7.92
C ALA A 143 15.76 10.53 7.85
N GLY A 144 15.55 9.20 7.84
CA GLY A 144 14.23 8.58 7.73
C GLY A 144 13.76 8.39 6.29
N TYR A 145 14.59 8.67 5.28
CA TYR A 145 14.29 8.34 3.89
C TYR A 145 14.55 6.84 3.69
N THR A 146 13.52 6.09 3.36
CA THR A 146 13.62 4.67 3.02
C THR A 146 13.54 4.47 1.52
N LYS A 147 14.46 3.68 0.96
CA LYS A 147 14.38 3.28 -0.45
C LYS A 147 13.21 2.32 -0.63
N HIS A 148 12.19 2.73 -1.37
CA HIS A 148 11.03 1.90 -1.65
C HIS A 148 11.14 1.25 -3.04
N LYS A 149 11.50 -0.03 -3.09
CA LYS A 149 11.12 -0.91 -4.19
C LYS A 149 9.91 -1.72 -3.73
N VAL A 150 8.72 -1.32 -4.15
CA VAL A 150 7.52 -2.14 -3.97
C VAL A 150 7.63 -3.30 -4.98
N VAL A 151 7.99 -4.48 -4.50
CA VAL A 151 7.94 -5.72 -5.27
C VAL A 151 6.65 -6.44 -4.89
N ALA A 152 5.84 -6.81 -5.87
CA ALA A 152 4.47 -7.29 -5.70
C ALA A 152 4.30 -8.55 -4.83
N GLU A 153 5.36 -9.34 -4.61
CA GLU A 153 5.32 -10.60 -3.87
C GLU A 153 6.51 -10.72 -2.92
N ASP A 154 6.75 -9.68 -2.12
CA ASP A 154 7.83 -9.74 -1.14
C ASP A 154 7.45 -10.71 0.00
N PRO A 155 8.33 -11.66 0.40
CA PRO A 155 8.14 -12.55 1.55
C PRO A 155 7.79 -11.81 2.85
N ILE A 156 8.19 -10.56 2.99
CA ILE A 156 7.87 -9.70 4.14
C ILE A 156 6.35 -9.48 4.27
N ASN A 157 5.65 -9.35 3.14
CA ASN A 157 4.20 -9.20 3.12
C ASN A 157 3.50 -10.41 3.75
N ILE A 158 3.96 -11.61 3.41
CA ILE A 158 3.41 -12.87 3.95
C ILE A 158 3.70 -12.96 5.46
N LYS A 159 4.91 -12.60 5.88
CA LYS A 159 5.32 -12.62 7.29
C LYS A 159 4.49 -11.63 8.13
N ALA A 160 4.27 -10.42 7.64
CA ALA A 160 3.44 -9.40 8.29
C ALA A 160 1.99 -9.89 8.49
N ALA A 161 1.39 -10.46 7.43
CA ALA A 161 0.05 -11.02 7.50
C ALA A 161 -0.05 -12.18 8.51
N GLN A 162 0.96 -13.05 8.56
CA GLN A 162 0.99 -14.16 9.52
C GLN A 162 1.11 -13.69 10.97
N LEU A 163 1.96 -12.69 11.26
CA LEU A 163 2.15 -12.16 12.61
C LEU A 163 0.91 -11.43 13.11
N MET A 164 0.31 -10.57 12.29
CA MET A 164 -0.93 -9.89 12.64
C MET A 164 -2.10 -10.87 12.82
N GLY A 165 -2.19 -11.91 11.96
CA GLY A 165 -3.17 -12.98 12.12
C GLY A 165 -2.98 -13.76 13.42
N LYS A 166 -1.72 -14.06 13.80
CA LYS A 166 -1.39 -14.72 15.06
C LYS A 166 -1.76 -13.85 16.27
N LEU A 167 -1.49 -12.54 16.20
CA LEU A 167 -1.88 -11.61 17.26
C LEU A 167 -3.40 -11.51 17.40
N HIS A 168 -4.14 -11.44 16.27
CA HIS A 168 -5.59 -11.50 16.25
C HIS A 168 -6.11 -12.73 16.97
N ASP A 169 -5.60 -13.93 16.63
CA ASP A 169 -6.11 -15.19 17.17
C ASP A 169 -5.91 -15.29 18.67
N VAL A 170 -4.73 -14.90 19.18
CA VAL A 170 -4.46 -14.94 20.62
C VAL A 170 -5.27 -13.90 21.41
N LEU A 171 -5.51 -12.71 20.86
CA LEU A 171 -6.40 -11.69 21.47
C LEU A 171 -7.84 -12.19 21.51
N LYS A 172 -8.33 -12.80 20.43
CA LYS A 172 -9.67 -13.37 20.34
C LYS A 172 -9.88 -14.52 21.35
N GLU A 173 -8.87 -15.34 21.59
CA GLU A 173 -8.90 -16.41 22.60
C GLU A 173 -9.11 -15.86 24.02
N THR A 174 -8.73 -14.60 24.31
CA THR A 174 -8.99 -13.95 25.60
C THR A 174 -10.43 -13.41 25.74
N GLY A 175 -11.23 -13.47 24.68
CA GLY A 175 -12.56 -12.89 24.61
C GLY A 175 -12.57 -11.44 24.15
N TYR A 176 -11.43 -10.90 23.67
CA TYR A 176 -11.35 -9.60 23.03
C TYR A 176 -11.65 -9.78 21.55
N ASP A 177 -12.90 -9.53 21.14
CA ASP A 177 -13.40 -9.86 19.81
C ASP A 177 -14.27 -8.75 19.19
N GLY A 178 -14.79 -9.01 17.99
CA GLY A 178 -15.68 -8.13 17.24
C GLY A 178 -15.06 -6.76 16.95
N HIS A 179 -15.91 -5.73 16.95
CA HIS A 179 -15.55 -4.35 16.63
C HIS A 179 -14.30 -3.84 17.39
N ALA A 180 -14.17 -4.16 18.67
CA ALA A 180 -13.04 -3.70 19.48
C ALA A 180 -11.71 -4.26 19.00
N LEU A 181 -11.65 -5.57 18.72
CA LEU A 181 -10.46 -6.23 18.20
C LEU A 181 -10.08 -5.71 16.81
N GLU A 182 -11.06 -5.59 15.93
CA GLU A 182 -10.87 -5.12 14.57
C GLU A 182 -10.27 -3.71 14.55
N HIS A 183 -10.86 -2.77 15.27
CA HIS A 183 -10.36 -1.40 15.38
C HIS A 183 -8.99 -1.30 16.06
N PHE A 184 -8.75 -2.14 17.08
CA PHE A 184 -7.45 -2.20 17.73
C PHE A 184 -6.34 -2.61 16.75
N LEU A 185 -6.58 -3.64 15.93
CA LEU A 185 -5.61 -4.10 14.93
C LEU A 185 -5.35 -3.07 13.83
N VAL A 186 -6.37 -2.32 13.38
CA VAL A 186 -6.17 -1.22 12.42
C VAL A 186 -5.29 -0.12 13.02
N ARG A 187 -5.52 0.24 14.30
CA ARG A 187 -4.68 1.23 15.01
C ARG A 187 -3.25 0.76 15.14
N LEU A 188 -3.06 -0.51 15.51
CA LEU A 188 -1.74 -1.11 15.62
C LEU A 188 -1.00 -1.08 14.28
N LEU A 189 -1.65 -1.53 13.21
CA LEU A 189 -1.12 -1.50 11.86
C LEU A 189 -0.68 -0.08 11.44
N PHE A 190 -1.50 0.92 11.78
CA PHE A 190 -1.14 2.32 11.56
C PHE A 190 0.13 2.72 12.33
N LEU A 191 0.27 2.31 13.61
CA LEU A 191 1.43 2.65 14.44
C LEU A 191 2.72 2.07 13.88
N GLU A 192 2.70 0.79 13.50
CA GLU A 192 3.82 0.08 12.90
C GLU A 192 4.28 0.76 11.61
N PHE A 193 3.32 1.05 10.73
CA PHE A 193 3.62 1.72 9.48
C PHE A 193 4.12 3.16 9.68
N ALA A 194 3.50 3.91 10.61
CA ALA A 194 3.85 5.30 10.88
C ALA A 194 5.29 5.45 11.41
N GLU A 195 5.79 4.47 12.16
CA GLU A 195 7.16 4.43 12.65
C GLU A 195 8.16 4.24 11.50
N ASP A 196 7.91 3.26 10.63
CA ASP A 196 8.85 2.90 9.57
C ASP A 196 8.82 3.82 8.35
N THR A 197 7.78 4.65 8.25
CA THR A 197 7.62 5.62 7.15
C THR A 197 7.87 7.07 7.57
N ALA A 198 8.55 7.28 8.70
CA ALA A 198 8.94 8.60 9.20
C ALA A 198 7.76 9.57 9.51
N ILE A 199 6.56 9.04 9.73
CA ILE A 199 5.46 9.80 10.34
C ILE A 199 5.77 10.00 11.83
N PHE A 200 6.25 8.94 12.49
CA PHE A 200 6.84 9.00 13.81
C PHE A 200 8.37 9.06 13.71
N GLU A 201 9.01 9.48 14.79
CA GLU A 201 10.44 9.25 14.92
C GLU A 201 10.72 7.74 14.89
N ARG A 202 11.79 7.34 14.21
CA ARG A 202 12.14 5.93 14.05
C ARG A 202 12.34 5.25 15.40
N ARG A 203 11.78 4.05 15.58
CA ARG A 203 11.74 3.26 16.81
C ARG A 203 10.97 3.90 17.98
N LEU A 204 10.21 4.96 17.77
CA LEU A 204 9.46 5.61 18.85
C LEU A 204 8.39 4.68 19.44
N PHE A 205 7.65 3.97 18.57
CA PHE A 205 6.64 3.00 19.00
C PHE A 205 7.26 1.71 19.51
N THR A 206 8.25 1.18 18.81
CA THR A 206 9.01 0.00 19.25
C THR A 206 9.62 0.22 20.64
N GLU A 207 10.30 1.34 20.89
CA GLU A 207 10.90 1.67 22.18
C GLU A 207 9.84 1.93 23.26
N PHE A 208 8.68 2.43 22.89
CA PHE A 208 7.56 2.57 23.81
C PHE A 208 7.10 1.19 24.31
N ILE A 209 6.96 0.20 23.43
CA ILE A 209 6.60 -1.17 23.83
C ILE A 209 7.76 -1.84 24.59
N GLU A 210 9.01 -1.73 24.14
CA GLU A 210 10.17 -2.34 24.78
C GLU A 210 10.39 -1.85 26.20
N ASN A 211 10.37 -0.51 26.40
CA ASN A 211 10.88 0.14 27.60
C ASN A 211 9.79 0.65 28.55
N ARG A 212 8.53 0.75 28.10
CA ARG A 212 7.41 1.32 28.86
C ARG A 212 6.32 0.31 29.19
N THR A 213 6.51 -0.95 28.82
CA THR A 213 5.60 -2.04 29.19
C THR A 213 6.32 -3.11 29.99
N HIS A 214 5.58 -3.76 30.87
CA HIS A 214 6.10 -4.87 31.69
C HIS A 214 6.36 -6.10 30.81
N GLU A 215 7.39 -6.87 31.15
CA GLU A 215 7.76 -8.10 30.42
C GLU A 215 6.64 -9.14 30.40
N ASP A 216 5.79 -9.16 31.42
CA ASP A 216 4.63 -10.04 31.51
C ASP A 216 3.42 -9.57 30.66
N GLY A 217 3.50 -8.40 30.06
CA GLY A 217 2.46 -7.81 29.19
C GLY A 217 1.26 -7.21 29.93
N SER A 218 1.21 -7.31 31.27
CA SER A 218 0.02 -6.96 32.08
C SER A 218 -0.47 -5.52 31.96
N ASP A 219 0.39 -4.58 31.59
CA ASP A 219 0.08 -3.15 31.46
C ASP A 219 -0.09 -2.66 30.00
N ILE A 220 0.17 -3.51 29.00
CA ILE A 220 0.15 -3.11 27.57
C ILE A 220 -1.18 -2.48 27.18
N GLY A 221 -2.31 -3.07 27.57
CA GLY A 221 -3.63 -2.54 27.23
C GLY A 221 -3.86 -1.12 27.74
N SER A 222 -3.46 -0.82 28.98
CA SER A 222 -3.55 0.53 29.52
C SER A 222 -2.60 1.50 28.84
N ARG A 223 -1.38 1.07 28.48
CA ARG A 223 -0.43 1.86 27.70
C ARG A 223 -0.93 2.22 26.31
N PHE A 224 -1.59 1.30 25.63
CA PHE A 224 -2.26 1.61 24.36
C PHE A 224 -3.38 2.63 24.51
N THR A 225 -4.15 2.55 25.58
CA THR A 225 -5.22 3.53 25.84
C THR A 225 -4.64 4.95 26.02
N GLU A 226 -3.56 5.09 26.81
CA GLU A 226 -2.84 6.35 26.98
C GLU A 226 -2.29 6.86 25.64
N LEU A 227 -1.64 6.00 24.85
CA LEU A 227 -1.08 6.35 23.55
C LEU A 227 -2.17 6.80 22.56
N PHE A 228 -3.28 6.07 22.46
CA PHE A 228 -4.39 6.43 21.56
C PHE A 228 -5.01 7.77 21.94
N GLN A 229 -5.12 8.07 23.22
CA GLN A 229 -5.58 9.37 23.69
C GLN A 229 -4.62 10.50 23.29
N VAL A 230 -3.31 10.29 23.41
CA VAL A 230 -2.29 11.26 23.00
C VAL A 230 -2.35 11.50 21.50
N LEU A 231 -2.43 10.44 20.70
CA LEU A 231 -2.55 10.52 19.23
C LEU A 231 -3.82 11.26 18.78
N ASN A 232 -4.90 11.18 19.55
CA ASN A 232 -6.16 11.88 19.29
C ASN A 232 -6.20 13.31 19.85
N THR A 233 -5.16 13.76 20.58
CA THR A 233 -5.17 15.07 21.26
C THR A 233 -4.20 16.05 20.58
N PRO A 234 -4.69 17.19 20.01
CA PRO A 234 -3.83 18.24 19.48
C PRO A 234 -2.79 18.73 20.50
N PHE A 235 -1.60 19.10 20.04
CA PHE A 235 -0.48 19.49 20.89
C PHE A 235 -0.83 20.61 21.90
N ASP A 236 -1.62 21.60 21.47
CA ASP A 236 -2.06 22.74 22.30
C ASP A 236 -3.06 22.35 23.39
N LYS A 237 -3.67 21.16 23.29
CA LYS A 237 -4.65 20.63 24.25
C LYS A 237 -4.10 19.54 25.18
N ARG A 238 -2.84 19.17 25.00
CA ARG A 238 -2.18 18.14 25.83
C ARG A 238 -1.88 18.64 27.23
N LEU A 239 -1.86 17.72 28.20
CA LEU A 239 -1.47 18.01 29.56
C LEU A 239 0.02 18.41 29.61
N LYS A 240 0.35 19.45 30.42
CA LYS A 240 1.72 19.97 30.53
C LYS A 240 2.70 19.02 31.22
N ASN A 241 2.19 18.08 31.99
CA ASN A 241 2.95 17.07 32.74
C ASN A 241 2.87 15.69 32.09
N LEU A 242 2.57 15.62 30.78
CA LEU A 242 2.58 14.37 30.05
C LEU A 242 3.99 13.77 30.02
N ASP A 243 4.10 12.45 30.15
CA ASP A 243 5.37 11.73 30.04
C ASP A 243 6.08 12.07 28.71
N GLU A 244 7.39 12.26 28.74
CA GLU A 244 8.18 12.73 27.61
C GLU A 244 8.08 11.76 26.41
N SER A 245 8.05 10.45 26.68
CA SER A 245 7.91 9.44 25.64
C SER A 245 6.55 9.52 24.93
N LEU A 246 5.47 9.73 25.67
CA LEU A 246 4.13 9.95 25.10
C LEU A 246 4.02 11.31 24.40
N ALA A 247 4.64 12.35 24.97
CA ALA A 247 4.63 13.68 24.38
C ALA A 247 5.31 13.75 23.00
N SER A 248 6.26 12.83 22.73
CA SER A 248 6.99 12.73 21.47
C SER A 248 6.13 12.24 20.31
N PHE A 249 5.03 11.54 20.57
CA PHE A 249 4.12 11.10 19.51
C PHE A 249 3.37 12.29 18.89
N PRO A 250 3.26 12.35 17.54
CA PRO A 250 2.52 13.43 16.89
C PRO A 250 1.02 13.32 17.13
N TYR A 251 0.29 14.41 16.83
CA TYR A 251 -1.16 14.37 16.74
C TYR A 251 -1.59 13.78 15.40
N VAL A 252 -2.38 12.72 15.45
CA VAL A 252 -2.98 12.09 14.27
C VAL A 252 -4.41 12.58 14.12
N ASN A 253 -4.60 13.60 13.26
CA ASN A 253 -5.94 14.10 12.96
C ASN A 253 -6.76 13.05 12.22
N GLY A 254 -8.01 12.86 12.57
CA GLY A 254 -8.91 11.90 11.93
C GLY A 254 -9.71 11.10 12.94
N LYS A 255 -10.60 10.25 12.45
CA LYS A 255 -11.48 9.47 13.33
C LYS A 255 -10.82 8.19 13.87
N LEU A 256 -9.63 7.81 13.39
CA LEU A 256 -8.99 6.53 13.71
C LEU A 256 -8.82 6.29 15.22
N PHE A 257 -8.41 7.31 15.97
CA PHE A 257 -8.18 7.23 17.42
C PHE A 257 -9.30 7.88 18.25
N ALA A 258 -10.38 8.35 17.63
CA ALA A 258 -11.42 9.12 18.32
C ALA A 258 -12.31 8.26 19.24
N GLU A 259 -12.54 7.01 18.87
CA GLU A 259 -13.37 6.08 19.63
C GLU A 259 -12.63 5.48 20.83
N PHE A 260 -13.28 5.37 21.99
CA PHE A 260 -12.76 4.63 23.12
C PHE A 260 -13.06 3.15 22.97
N LEU A 261 -12.01 2.34 22.83
CA LEU A 261 -12.14 0.89 22.77
C LEU A 261 -12.00 0.27 24.18
N PRO A 262 -12.63 -0.88 24.43
CA PRO A 262 -12.32 -1.70 25.59
C PRO A 262 -10.81 -1.97 25.67
N ILE A 263 -10.28 -2.09 26.89
CA ILE A 263 -8.85 -2.32 27.10
C ILE A 263 -8.55 -3.79 26.82
N PRO A 264 -7.67 -4.13 25.83
CA PRO A 264 -7.26 -5.51 25.61
C PRO A 264 -6.37 -6.01 26.75
N SER A 265 -6.47 -7.28 27.07
CA SER A 265 -5.58 -7.94 28.03
C SER A 265 -4.45 -8.66 27.30
N PHE A 266 -3.21 -8.38 27.70
CA PHE A 266 -2.02 -9.01 27.15
C PHE A 266 -1.33 -9.90 28.18
N ASP A 267 -0.63 -10.91 27.71
CA ASP A 267 0.34 -11.72 28.45
C ASP A 267 1.74 -11.59 27.82
N SER A 268 2.73 -12.27 28.39
CA SER A 268 4.12 -12.24 27.90
C SER A 268 4.22 -12.76 26.44
N LYS A 269 3.47 -13.82 26.10
CA LYS A 269 3.47 -14.38 24.75
C LYS A 269 2.89 -13.40 23.70
N MET A 270 1.83 -12.70 24.06
CA MET A 270 1.22 -11.67 23.21
C MET A 270 2.15 -10.47 23.01
N ARG A 271 2.87 -10.09 24.11
CA ARG A 271 3.91 -9.06 24.05
C ARG A 271 5.03 -9.43 23.09
N ASP A 272 5.49 -10.69 23.12
CA ASP A 272 6.52 -11.18 22.20
C ASP A 272 6.05 -11.11 20.74
N ILE A 273 4.80 -11.51 20.45
CA ILE A 273 4.23 -11.42 19.10
C ILE A 273 4.15 -9.96 18.64
N LEU A 274 3.73 -9.05 19.53
CA LEU A 274 3.67 -7.61 19.25
C LEU A 274 5.07 -7.06 18.91
N LEU A 275 6.09 -7.43 19.68
CA LEU A 275 7.47 -7.04 19.40
C LEU A 275 7.99 -7.65 18.08
N GLU A 276 7.60 -8.89 17.74
CA GLU A 276 7.90 -9.46 16.42
C GLU A 276 7.28 -8.61 15.28
N CYS A 277 6.08 -8.03 15.47
CA CYS A 277 5.48 -7.10 14.53
C CYS A 277 6.30 -5.80 14.45
N CYS A 278 6.67 -5.20 15.58
CA CYS A 278 7.50 -3.99 15.64
C CYS A 278 8.88 -4.14 14.96
N TYR A 279 9.40 -5.34 14.85
CA TYR A 279 10.71 -5.59 14.22
C TYR A 279 10.63 -5.85 12.71
N LEU A 280 9.46 -5.85 12.12
CA LEU A 280 9.31 -5.87 10.65
C LEU A 280 9.59 -4.48 10.08
N ASP A 281 9.99 -4.44 8.82
CA ASP A 281 10.11 -3.20 8.06
C ASP A 281 8.80 -2.91 7.30
N TRP A 282 7.88 -2.22 7.97
CA TRP A 282 6.56 -1.89 7.41
C TRP A 282 6.64 -0.90 6.24
N SER A 283 7.74 -0.19 6.07
CA SER A 283 7.93 0.70 4.93
C SER A 283 7.93 -0.02 3.58
N LYS A 284 8.31 -1.31 3.58
CA LYS A 284 8.33 -2.18 2.39
C LYS A 284 7.02 -2.92 2.15
N ILE A 285 6.12 -2.91 3.12
CA ILE A 285 4.86 -3.62 3.03
C ILE A 285 3.87 -2.83 2.18
N SER A 286 3.32 -3.47 1.15
CA SER A 286 2.28 -2.87 0.32
C SER A 286 0.98 -2.72 1.12
N PRO A 287 0.36 -1.53 1.19
CA PRO A 287 -0.94 -1.36 1.85
C PRO A 287 -2.05 -2.26 1.27
N ALA A 288 -1.92 -2.73 0.04
CA ALA A 288 -2.85 -3.68 -0.57
C ALA A 288 -2.91 -5.03 0.17
N ILE A 289 -1.85 -5.39 0.93
CA ILE A 289 -1.86 -6.65 1.70
C ILE A 289 -2.80 -6.59 2.90
N PHE A 290 -3.15 -5.40 3.37
CA PHE A 290 -4.08 -5.25 4.48
C PHE A 290 -5.42 -5.93 4.19
N GLY A 291 -5.87 -5.92 2.93
CA GLY A 291 -7.03 -6.68 2.50
C GLY A 291 -6.90 -8.18 2.70
N SER A 292 -5.75 -8.77 2.38
CA SER A 292 -5.51 -10.21 2.57
C SER A 292 -5.39 -10.59 4.05
N LEU A 293 -4.74 -9.73 4.81
CA LEU A 293 -4.57 -9.87 6.25
C LEU A 293 -5.94 -9.95 6.94
N PHE A 294 -6.83 -9.01 6.62
CA PHE A 294 -8.16 -8.96 7.22
C PHE A 294 -9.11 -10.04 6.72
N GLN A 295 -8.97 -10.50 5.49
CA GLN A 295 -9.70 -11.69 5.04
C GLN A 295 -9.26 -12.97 5.75
N SER A 296 -8.00 -13.08 6.17
CA SER A 296 -7.53 -14.23 6.96
C SER A 296 -8.15 -14.26 8.35
N ILE A 297 -8.46 -13.08 8.90
CA ILE A 297 -9.05 -12.85 10.21
C ILE A 297 -10.57 -13.10 10.21
N MET A 298 -11.26 -12.78 9.10
CA MET A 298 -12.70 -13.01 8.99
C MET A 298 -13.07 -14.49 9.12
N ASP A 299 -14.17 -14.76 9.83
CA ASP A 299 -14.75 -16.11 9.91
C ASP A 299 -15.04 -16.69 8.52
N LYS A 300 -14.71 -17.98 8.30
CA LYS A 300 -14.91 -18.69 7.03
C LYS A 300 -16.37 -18.65 6.55
N ALA A 301 -17.35 -18.70 7.47
CA ALA A 301 -18.77 -18.61 7.15
C ALA A 301 -19.16 -17.20 6.69
N HIS A 302 -18.65 -16.18 7.36
CA HIS A 302 -18.89 -14.77 7.01
C HIS A 302 -18.30 -14.41 5.65
N ARG A 303 -17.05 -14.81 5.37
CA ARG A 303 -16.41 -14.64 4.05
C ARG A 303 -17.22 -15.25 2.90
N ARG A 304 -17.74 -16.48 3.10
CA ARG A 304 -18.56 -17.16 2.09
C ARG A 304 -19.87 -16.42 1.82
N ASN A 305 -20.49 -15.88 2.86
CA ASN A 305 -21.74 -15.12 2.74
C ASN A 305 -21.55 -13.77 2.03
N LEU A 306 -20.38 -13.16 2.17
CA LEU A 306 -20.04 -11.89 1.50
C LEU A 306 -19.51 -12.09 0.09
N GLY A 307 -19.09 -13.32 -0.29
CA GLY A 307 -18.39 -13.56 -1.56
C GLY A 307 -17.04 -12.85 -1.66
N ALA A 308 -16.46 -12.49 -0.50
CA ALA A 308 -15.23 -11.74 -0.43
C ALA A 308 -14.01 -12.62 -0.78
N HIS A 309 -13.27 -12.20 -1.80
CA HIS A 309 -12.05 -12.87 -2.26
C HIS A 309 -10.92 -11.84 -2.38
N TYR A 310 -9.78 -12.15 -1.76
CA TYR A 310 -8.58 -11.33 -1.94
C TYR A 310 -8.18 -11.27 -3.41
N THR A 311 -7.78 -10.10 -3.86
CA THR A 311 -7.35 -9.86 -5.22
C THR A 311 -5.87 -9.53 -5.23
N SER A 312 -5.03 -10.40 -5.83
CA SER A 312 -3.61 -10.15 -5.98
C SER A 312 -3.33 -8.95 -6.89
N GLU A 313 -2.20 -8.29 -6.68
CA GLU A 313 -1.78 -7.15 -7.50
C GLU A 313 -1.72 -7.48 -8.99
N ALA A 314 -1.15 -8.64 -9.34
CA ALA A 314 -1.08 -9.11 -10.72
C ALA A 314 -2.48 -9.20 -11.38
N ASN A 315 -3.49 -9.61 -10.62
CA ASN A 315 -4.87 -9.68 -11.12
C ASN A 315 -5.53 -8.29 -11.21
N ILE A 316 -5.23 -7.37 -10.28
CA ILE A 316 -5.68 -5.97 -10.38
C ILE A 316 -5.13 -5.31 -11.64
N LEU A 317 -3.85 -5.51 -11.93
CA LEU A 317 -3.19 -4.98 -13.13
C LEU A 317 -3.82 -5.50 -14.43
N LYS A 318 -4.33 -6.75 -14.47
CA LYS A 318 -5.09 -7.26 -15.64
C LYS A 318 -6.34 -6.43 -15.94
N LEU A 319 -6.96 -5.83 -14.91
CA LEU A 319 -8.13 -4.99 -15.09
C LEU A 319 -7.76 -3.54 -15.39
N ILE A 320 -6.85 -2.92 -14.62
CA ILE A 320 -6.60 -1.48 -14.71
C ILE A 320 -5.74 -1.10 -15.92
N ARG A 321 -4.84 -1.98 -16.37
CA ARG A 321 -4.04 -1.72 -17.59
C ARG A 321 -4.91 -1.46 -18.80
N PRO A 322 -5.77 -2.39 -19.25
CA PRO A 322 -6.60 -2.16 -20.41
C PRO A 322 -7.71 -1.13 -20.19
N LEU A 323 -8.11 -0.87 -18.92
CA LEU A 323 -9.13 0.14 -18.60
C LEU A 323 -8.64 1.55 -18.84
N PHE A 324 -7.45 1.91 -18.33
CA PHE A 324 -6.94 3.28 -18.40
C PHE A 324 -5.41 3.40 -18.46
N LEU A 325 -4.67 2.50 -17.80
CA LEU A 325 -3.25 2.72 -17.56
C LEU A 325 -2.42 2.68 -18.84
N ASP A 326 -2.69 1.72 -19.73
CA ASP A 326 -2.00 1.62 -21.03
C ASP A 326 -2.21 2.88 -21.87
N GLU A 327 -3.44 3.42 -21.92
CA GLU A 327 -3.76 4.64 -22.65
C GLU A 327 -3.02 5.87 -22.06
N LEU A 328 -2.93 5.96 -20.73
CA LEU A 328 -2.19 7.05 -20.08
C LEU A 328 -0.69 6.97 -20.40
N TYR A 329 -0.09 5.78 -20.35
CA TYR A 329 1.32 5.59 -20.72
C TYR A 329 1.58 5.87 -22.22
N GLU A 330 0.69 5.44 -23.13
CA GLU A 330 0.79 5.77 -24.55
C GLU A 330 0.74 7.30 -24.78
N ARG A 331 -0.13 8.00 -24.09
CA ARG A 331 -0.22 9.48 -24.15
C ARG A 331 1.04 10.11 -23.59
N PHE A 332 1.52 9.65 -22.45
CA PHE A 332 2.78 10.11 -21.87
C PHE A 332 3.94 9.99 -22.87
N GLU A 333 4.12 8.82 -23.49
CA GLU A 333 5.17 8.58 -24.49
C GLU A 333 5.09 9.57 -25.68
N LYS A 334 3.87 9.91 -26.13
CA LYS A 334 3.65 10.87 -27.22
C LYS A 334 4.03 12.30 -26.83
N VAL A 335 3.77 12.71 -25.58
CA VAL A 335 3.94 14.11 -25.15
C VAL A 335 5.23 14.39 -24.38
N LYS A 336 5.95 13.37 -23.87
CA LYS A 336 7.11 13.52 -22.97
C LYS A 336 8.25 14.39 -23.52
N LYS A 337 8.37 14.55 -24.85
CA LYS A 337 9.37 15.40 -25.49
C LYS A 337 8.95 16.88 -25.58
N ASN A 338 7.69 17.22 -25.31
CA ASN A 338 7.17 18.57 -25.37
C ASN A 338 6.68 19.00 -23.97
N LYS A 339 7.50 19.82 -23.28
CA LYS A 339 7.22 20.25 -21.90
C LYS A 339 5.85 20.90 -21.73
N LYS A 340 5.35 21.68 -22.71
CA LYS A 340 4.04 22.31 -22.62
C LYS A 340 2.90 21.28 -22.66
N GLN A 341 2.94 20.37 -23.63
CA GLN A 341 1.94 19.30 -23.74
C GLN A 341 2.03 18.33 -22.53
N LEU A 342 3.24 18.08 -22.04
CA LEU A 342 3.45 17.26 -20.85
C LEU A 342 2.84 17.90 -19.59
N ALA A 343 2.97 19.23 -19.42
CA ALA A 343 2.34 19.97 -18.32
C ALA A 343 0.80 19.97 -18.42
N GLU A 344 0.25 20.10 -19.64
CA GLU A 344 -1.18 19.96 -19.88
C GLU A 344 -1.67 18.55 -19.53
N PHE A 345 -0.93 17.51 -19.96
CA PHE A 345 -1.23 16.12 -19.62
C PHE A 345 -1.16 15.86 -18.10
N HIS A 346 -0.16 16.42 -17.42
CA HIS A 346 -0.07 16.35 -15.96
C HIS A 346 -1.32 16.92 -15.28
N LYS A 347 -1.77 18.10 -15.75
CA LYS A 347 -3.00 18.72 -15.23
C LYS A 347 -4.23 17.84 -15.44
N GLU A 348 -4.32 17.15 -16.58
CA GLU A 348 -5.44 16.24 -16.84
C GLU A 348 -5.47 15.06 -15.86
N LEU A 349 -4.31 14.52 -15.42
CA LEU A 349 -4.27 13.44 -14.43
C LEU A 349 -5.00 13.83 -13.14
N SER A 350 -4.93 15.09 -12.71
CA SER A 350 -5.62 15.57 -11.51
C SER A 350 -7.14 15.67 -11.64
N THR A 351 -7.68 15.51 -12.86
CA THR A 351 -9.13 15.55 -13.12
C THR A 351 -9.75 14.17 -13.25
N LEU A 352 -8.94 13.12 -13.21
CA LEU A 352 -9.43 11.74 -13.28
C LEU A 352 -10.05 11.33 -11.94
N HIS A 353 -11.25 10.78 -11.96
CA HIS A 353 -11.92 10.25 -10.78
C HIS A 353 -12.25 8.78 -10.96
N PHE A 354 -12.10 8.03 -9.87
CA PHE A 354 -12.25 6.57 -9.84
C PHE A 354 -13.30 6.17 -8.80
N LEU A 355 -14.15 5.19 -9.14
CA LEU A 355 -15.12 4.61 -8.22
C LEU A 355 -14.98 3.09 -8.20
N ASP A 356 -14.81 2.52 -7.00
CA ASP A 356 -15.00 1.10 -6.76
C ASP A 356 -16.29 0.90 -5.92
N PRO A 357 -17.38 0.40 -6.53
CA PRO A 357 -18.66 0.27 -5.85
C PRO A 357 -18.78 -0.99 -4.97
N ALA A 358 -17.70 -1.72 -4.74
CA ALA A 358 -17.61 -2.86 -3.82
C ALA A 358 -16.15 -3.01 -3.40
N CYS A 359 -15.59 -1.95 -2.78
CA CYS A 359 -14.15 -1.78 -2.71
C CYS A 359 -13.45 -2.71 -1.70
N GLY A 360 -14.19 -3.37 -0.80
CA GLY A 360 -13.57 -4.15 0.26
C GLY A 360 -12.57 -3.29 1.04
N SER A 361 -11.37 -3.82 1.23
CA SER A 361 -10.25 -3.10 1.86
C SER A 361 -9.54 -2.11 0.92
N GLY A 362 -10.10 -1.78 -0.25
CA GLY A 362 -9.60 -0.76 -1.15
C GLY A 362 -8.51 -1.19 -2.13
N ASN A 363 -8.23 -2.48 -2.29
CA ASN A 363 -7.09 -2.96 -3.07
C ASN A 363 -7.04 -2.42 -4.51
N PHE A 364 -8.17 -2.37 -5.22
CA PHE A 364 -8.22 -1.80 -6.57
C PHE A 364 -7.89 -0.31 -6.58
N LEU A 365 -8.42 0.44 -5.62
CA LEU A 365 -8.17 1.88 -5.49
C LEU A 365 -6.71 2.16 -5.12
N ILE A 366 -6.13 1.37 -4.20
CA ILE A 366 -4.73 1.49 -3.76
C ILE A 366 -3.78 1.30 -4.94
N ILE A 367 -3.96 0.23 -5.72
CA ILE A 367 -3.09 -0.07 -6.85
C ILE A 367 -3.30 0.95 -7.98
N ALA A 368 -4.55 1.32 -8.27
CA ALA A 368 -4.84 2.35 -9.28
C ALA A 368 -4.21 3.71 -8.90
N TYR A 369 -4.29 4.10 -7.62
CA TYR A 369 -3.66 5.31 -7.10
C TYR A 369 -2.14 5.24 -7.21
N ARG A 370 -1.52 4.14 -6.79
CA ARG A 370 -0.08 3.93 -6.88
C ARG A 370 0.42 4.09 -8.32
N GLU A 371 -0.23 3.42 -9.27
CA GLU A 371 0.17 3.49 -10.68
C GLU A 371 0.03 4.90 -11.26
N LEU A 372 -1.04 5.62 -10.87
CA LEU A 372 -1.24 7.02 -11.26
C LEU A 372 -0.12 7.91 -10.71
N ARG A 373 0.28 7.73 -9.44
CA ARG A 373 1.34 8.49 -8.78
C ARG A 373 2.73 8.17 -9.33
N ILE A 374 2.98 6.91 -9.76
CA ILE A 374 4.21 6.52 -10.45
C ILE A 374 4.30 7.26 -11.80
N LEU A 375 3.21 7.30 -12.56
CA LEU A 375 3.17 8.06 -13.82
C LEU A 375 3.38 9.57 -13.57
N GLU A 376 2.76 10.12 -12.53
CA GLU A 376 2.98 11.52 -12.13
C GLU A 376 4.45 11.78 -11.80
N LEU A 377 5.12 10.90 -11.06
CA LEU A 377 6.55 11.03 -10.76
C LEU A 377 7.40 11.05 -12.04
N GLU A 378 7.12 10.17 -13.01
CA GLU A 378 7.85 10.17 -14.29
C GLU A 378 7.66 11.49 -15.07
N ILE A 379 6.46 12.08 -15.02
CA ILE A 379 6.18 13.39 -15.60
C ILE A 379 6.98 14.48 -14.87
N LEU A 380 6.94 14.47 -13.53
CA LEU A 380 7.63 15.46 -12.70
C LEU A 380 9.14 15.44 -12.90
N LYS A 381 9.75 14.27 -13.07
CA LYS A 381 11.18 14.12 -13.40
C LYS A 381 11.58 14.86 -14.68
N ILE A 382 10.70 14.91 -15.68
CA ILE A 382 10.95 15.57 -16.97
C ILE A 382 10.66 17.08 -16.88
N LEU A 383 9.58 17.48 -16.19
CA LEU A 383 9.19 18.88 -16.07
C LEU A 383 10.15 19.68 -15.19
N HIS A 384 10.62 19.08 -14.09
CA HIS A 384 11.36 19.72 -13.02
C HIS A 384 12.77 19.09 -12.88
N THR A 385 13.64 19.38 -13.83
CA THR A 385 15.04 18.94 -13.83
C THR A 385 15.94 19.74 -12.87
N GLU A 386 15.49 20.90 -12.43
CA GLU A 386 16.17 21.77 -11.46
C GLU A 386 15.47 21.73 -10.11
N SER A 387 16.13 22.22 -9.05
CA SER A 387 15.60 22.16 -7.68
C SER A 387 14.24 22.86 -7.58
N VAL A 388 13.24 22.11 -7.10
CA VAL A 388 11.89 22.61 -6.81
C VAL A 388 11.91 23.28 -5.45
N LEU A 389 11.35 24.49 -5.32
CA LEU A 389 11.27 25.20 -4.03
C LEU A 389 10.22 24.60 -3.09
N ASP A 390 9.11 24.13 -3.66
CA ASP A 390 8.01 23.52 -2.92
C ASP A 390 7.39 22.37 -3.72
N ILE A 391 7.71 21.16 -3.29
CA ILE A 391 7.18 19.91 -3.87
C ILE A 391 5.66 19.82 -3.76
N SER A 392 5.06 20.37 -2.70
CA SER A 392 3.61 20.30 -2.49
C SER A 392 2.81 20.99 -3.60
N SER A 393 3.40 21.99 -4.22
CA SER A 393 2.77 22.76 -5.30
C SER A 393 2.74 22.07 -6.66
N ILE A 394 3.57 21.04 -6.84
CA ILE A 394 3.70 20.31 -8.11
C ILE A 394 3.05 18.94 -8.12
N ILE A 395 2.65 18.41 -6.97
CA ILE A 395 1.91 17.15 -6.86
C ILE A 395 0.42 17.44 -6.96
N TRP A 396 -0.21 16.95 -8.02
CA TRP A 396 -1.62 17.24 -8.32
C TRP A 396 -2.52 16.02 -8.19
N CYS A 397 -2.00 14.80 -8.34
CA CYS A 397 -2.77 13.60 -8.04
C CYS A 397 -2.94 13.42 -6.54
N ASP A 398 -4.18 13.18 -6.09
CA ASP A 398 -4.54 13.13 -4.67
C ASP A 398 -5.55 12.00 -4.41
N VAL A 399 -5.63 11.55 -3.17
CA VAL A 399 -6.55 10.48 -2.76
C VAL A 399 -8.03 10.89 -2.87
N ASP A 400 -8.36 12.18 -2.88
CA ASP A 400 -9.73 12.67 -3.05
C ASP A 400 -10.33 12.39 -4.44
N GLN A 401 -9.50 11.97 -5.41
CA GLN A 401 -9.92 11.46 -6.72
C GLN A 401 -10.51 10.04 -6.66
N PHE A 402 -10.36 9.35 -5.51
CA PHE A 402 -10.71 7.94 -5.34
C PHE A 402 -11.91 7.78 -4.41
N HIS A 403 -12.92 7.07 -4.90
CA HIS A 403 -14.20 6.87 -4.23
C HIS A 403 -14.47 5.38 -4.08
N GLY A 404 -15.01 4.98 -2.94
CA GLY A 404 -15.34 3.58 -2.66
C GLY A 404 -16.66 3.45 -1.93
N ILE A 405 -17.36 2.35 -2.16
CA ILE A 405 -18.55 1.96 -1.42
C ILE A 405 -18.31 0.57 -0.87
N GLU A 406 -18.47 0.39 0.43
CA GLU A 406 -18.29 -0.90 1.08
C GLU A 406 -19.40 -1.13 2.12
N VAL A 407 -19.96 -2.33 2.12
CA VAL A 407 -21.06 -2.72 3.01
C VAL A 407 -20.58 -3.09 4.40
N GLU A 408 -19.34 -3.54 4.53
CA GLU A 408 -18.71 -3.89 5.80
C GLU A 408 -17.98 -2.67 6.36
N GLU A 409 -18.38 -2.23 7.55
CA GLU A 409 -17.83 -1.04 8.20
C GLU A 409 -16.31 -1.15 8.38
N PHE A 410 -15.87 -2.29 8.88
CA PHE A 410 -14.45 -2.55 9.12
C PHE A 410 -13.61 -2.50 7.85
N ALA A 411 -14.04 -3.16 6.76
CA ALA A 411 -13.35 -3.11 5.49
C ALA A 411 -13.28 -1.68 4.93
N SER A 412 -14.34 -0.88 5.10
CA SER A 412 -14.36 0.52 4.66
C SER A 412 -13.33 1.38 5.41
N GLN A 413 -13.14 1.15 6.71
CA GLN A 413 -12.15 1.85 7.53
C GLN A 413 -10.73 1.46 7.14
N ILE A 414 -10.49 0.16 6.89
CA ILE A 414 -9.20 -0.30 6.36
C ILE A 414 -8.89 0.38 5.05
N ALA A 415 -9.85 0.43 4.12
CA ALA A 415 -9.67 1.07 2.83
C ALA A 415 -9.27 2.55 2.97
N GLN A 416 -9.89 3.28 3.91
CA GLN A 416 -9.51 4.68 4.19
C GLN A 416 -8.07 4.79 4.70
N VAL A 417 -7.68 3.96 5.66
CA VAL A 417 -6.31 3.96 6.20
C VAL A 417 -5.31 3.54 5.13
N ALA A 418 -5.58 2.48 4.40
CA ALA A 418 -4.70 1.96 3.35
C ALA A 418 -4.49 2.95 2.20
N MET A 419 -5.54 3.69 1.79
CA MET A 419 -5.43 4.78 0.82
C MET A 419 -4.55 5.92 1.33
N TRP A 420 -4.63 6.24 2.61
CA TRP A 420 -3.74 7.23 3.19
C TRP A 420 -2.29 6.74 3.28
N LEU A 421 -2.08 5.47 3.65
CA LEU A 421 -0.74 4.87 3.73
C LEU A 421 -0.05 4.84 2.36
N ILE A 422 -0.78 4.48 1.29
CA ILE A 422 -0.20 4.51 -0.07
C ILE A 422 0.09 5.94 -0.53
N ASP A 423 -0.74 6.93 -0.20
CA ASP A 423 -0.43 8.33 -0.48
C ASP A 423 0.87 8.75 0.18
N HIS A 424 1.04 8.38 1.45
CA HIS A 424 2.26 8.67 2.18
C HIS A 424 3.50 8.00 1.55
N GLN A 425 3.41 6.70 1.18
CA GLN A 425 4.51 6.02 0.47
C GLN A 425 4.86 6.72 -0.85
N MET A 426 3.87 7.13 -1.63
CA MET A 426 4.11 7.84 -2.89
C MET A 426 4.73 9.22 -2.66
N ASN A 427 4.33 9.93 -1.61
CA ASN A 427 4.91 11.21 -1.22
C ASN A 427 6.38 11.05 -0.78
N LEU A 428 6.72 9.97 -0.05
CA LEU A 428 8.11 9.65 0.29
C LEU A 428 8.95 9.35 -0.96
N MET A 429 8.41 8.59 -1.92
CA MET A 429 9.10 8.29 -3.18
C MET A 429 9.42 9.58 -3.97
N ILE A 430 8.48 10.51 -4.05
CA ILE A 430 8.69 11.81 -4.69
C ILE A 430 9.70 12.65 -3.88
N SER A 431 9.58 12.64 -2.55
CA SER A 431 10.49 13.32 -1.63
C SER A 431 11.93 12.84 -1.79
N GLU A 432 12.13 11.55 -1.93
CA GLU A 432 13.44 10.94 -2.18
C GLU A 432 14.05 11.45 -3.49
N HIS A 433 13.25 11.47 -4.56
CA HIS A 433 13.74 11.91 -5.87
C HIS A 433 14.13 13.39 -5.88
N PHE A 434 13.29 14.27 -5.31
CA PHE A 434 13.54 15.72 -5.33
C PHE A 434 14.36 16.22 -4.13
N GLY A 435 14.69 15.35 -3.18
CA GLY A 435 15.48 15.70 -2.01
C GLY A 435 14.81 16.71 -1.07
N GLN A 436 13.49 16.70 -1.02
CA GLN A 436 12.69 17.50 -0.10
C GLN A 436 11.71 16.60 0.63
N TYR A 437 11.72 16.67 1.97
CA TYR A 437 10.76 15.92 2.76
C TYR A 437 9.37 16.54 2.60
N PHE A 438 8.46 15.78 2.04
CA PHE A 438 7.06 16.13 1.88
C PHE A 438 6.18 15.06 2.48
N VAL A 439 5.46 15.43 3.50
CA VAL A 439 4.39 14.63 4.10
C VAL A 439 3.14 15.46 4.13
N ARG A 440 2.08 14.97 3.53
CA ARG A 440 0.74 15.51 3.74
C ARG A 440 0.30 15.04 5.13
N LEU A 441 0.72 15.76 6.18
CA LEU A 441 0.24 15.49 7.54
C LEU A 441 -1.20 15.95 7.70
N PRO A 442 -1.91 15.28 8.62
CA PRO A 442 -2.62 14.06 8.36
C PRO A 442 -4.06 14.37 7.98
N LEU A 443 -4.65 13.60 7.07
CA LEU A 443 -6.09 13.40 6.92
C LEU A 443 -6.94 14.66 6.64
N LYS A 444 -6.33 15.74 6.12
CA LYS A 444 -7.11 16.88 5.58
C LYS A 444 -7.90 16.47 4.35
N LYS A 445 -7.36 15.55 3.55
CA LYS A 445 -8.01 14.90 2.42
C LYS A 445 -7.91 13.41 2.62
N SER A 446 -9.00 12.72 2.50
CA SER A 446 -9.09 11.25 2.51
C SER A 446 -9.78 10.80 1.24
N ALA A 447 -9.51 9.58 0.80
CA ALA A 447 -10.35 8.92 -0.19
C ALA A 447 -11.79 8.91 0.32
N ASN A 448 -12.74 9.14 -0.58
CA ASN A 448 -14.15 9.15 -0.22
C ASN A 448 -14.71 7.72 -0.17
N ILE A 449 -14.33 6.99 0.87
CA ILE A 449 -14.82 5.63 1.12
C ILE A 449 -16.00 5.71 2.09
N ILE A 450 -17.16 5.23 1.66
CA ILE A 450 -18.37 5.25 2.47
C ILE A 450 -18.82 3.85 2.86
N HIS A 451 -19.22 3.69 4.11
CA HIS A 451 -19.86 2.49 4.61
C HIS A 451 -21.33 2.51 4.21
N ALA A 452 -21.69 1.76 3.18
CA ALA A 452 -23.07 1.67 2.68
C ALA A 452 -23.26 0.45 1.76
N ASN A 453 -24.51 0.05 1.57
CA ASN A 453 -24.84 -0.95 0.54
C ASN A 453 -24.90 -0.29 -0.84
N SER A 454 -23.95 -0.63 -1.70
CA SER A 454 -23.81 -0.10 -3.05
C SER A 454 -25.04 -0.34 -3.93
N LEU A 455 -25.84 -1.37 -3.69
CA LEU A 455 -27.06 -1.65 -4.44
C LEU A 455 -28.26 -0.81 -3.99
N GLU A 456 -28.23 -0.30 -2.76
CA GLU A 456 -29.34 0.48 -2.16
C GLU A 456 -29.17 1.99 -2.37
N ILE A 457 -27.93 2.52 -2.25
CA ILE A 457 -27.68 3.96 -2.38
C ILE A 457 -27.52 4.39 -3.84
N PRO A 458 -27.95 5.60 -4.23
CA PRO A 458 -27.57 6.20 -5.51
C PRO A 458 -26.05 6.47 -5.57
N TRP A 459 -25.38 6.07 -6.64
CA TRP A 459 -23.93 6.37 -6.78
C TRP A 459 -23.68 7.87 -7.02
N GLU A 460 -24.68 8.61 -7.49
CA GLU A 460 -24.63 10.08 -7.60
C GLU A 460 -24.41 10.78 -6.24
N ASP A 461 -24.83 10.15 -5.13
CA ASP A 461 -24.60 10.69 -3.78
C ASP A 461 -23.12 10.53 -3.34
N VAL A 462 -22.37 9.64 -3.99
CA VAL A 462 -20.95 9.40 -3.72
C VAL A 462 -20.07 10.28 -4.60
N ILE A 463 -20.35 10.28 -5.88
CA ILE A 463 -19.72 11.12 -6.89
C ILE A 463 -20.70 11.30 -8.04
N SER A 464 -20.77 12.51 -8.54
CA SER A 464 -21.59 12.86 -9.71
C SER A 464 -20.99 12.28 -11.00
N SER A 465 -21.84 11.76 -11.88
CA SER A 465 -21.45 11.11 -13.14
C SER A 465 -20.72 12.06 -14.13
N ASP A 466 -20.90 13.38 -14.01
CA ASP A 466 -20.17 14.37 -14.80
C ASP A 466 -18.68 14.52 -14.39
N LYS A 467 -18.32 14.11 -13.18
CA LYS A 467 -16.95 14.16 -12.66
C LYS A 467 -16.23 12.82 -12.77
N LEU A 468 -16.97 11.71 -12.73
CA LEU A 468 -16.40 10.37 -12.70
C LEU A 468 -15.80 10.01 -14.07
N THR A 469 -14.62 9.37 -14.04
CA THR A 469 -13.94 8.92 -15.26
C THR A 469 -13.95 7.40 -15.40
N TYR A 470 -13.71 6.68 -14.30
CA TYR A 470 -13.58 5.23 -14.31
C TYR A 470 -14.34 4.57 -13.16
N ILE A 471 -15.00 3.44 -13.49
CA ILE A 471 -15.55 2.51 -12.49
C ILE A 471 -14.77 1.21 -12.63
N LEU A 472 -14.31 0.68 -11.50
CA LEU A 472 -13.50 -0.54 -11.46
C LEU A 472 -13.82 -1.32 -10.19
N GLY A 473 -13.58 -2.62 -10.18
CA GLY A 473 -13.77 -3.39 -8.96
C GLY A 473 -14.00 -4.88 -9.17
N ASN A 474 -14.15 -5.56 -8.04
CA ASN A 474 -14.42 -6.99 -7.97
C ASN A 474 -15.67 -7.24 -7.10
N PRO A 475 -16.88 -6.96 -7.62
CA PRO A 475 -18.12 -7.17 -6.88
C PRO A 475 -18.32 -8.62 -6.44
N PRO A 476 -19.08 -8.90 -5.37
CA PRO A 476 -19.19 -10.23 -4.79
C PRO A 476 -19.82 -11.28 -5.72
N PHE A 477 -19.22 -12.48 -5.72
CA PHE A 477 -19.64 -13.63 -6.54
C PHE A 477 -20.54 -14.57 -5.75
N ILE A 478 -21.85 -14.42 -5.87
CA ILE A 478 -22.82 -15.30 -5.24
C ILE A 478 -23.78 -15.80 -6.31
N GLY A 479 -23.80 -17.11 -6.51
CA GLY A 479 -24.74 -17.75 -7.44
C GLY A 479 -26.19 -17.56 -6.99
N SER A 480 -27.11 -17.40 -7.93
CA SER A 480 -28.53 -17.10 -7.67
C SER A 480 -29.22 -18.04 -6.67
N LYS A 481 -28.78 -19.30 -6.60
CA LYS A 481 -29.35 -20.30 -5.66
C LYS A 481 -28.86 -20.11 -4.21
N LEU A 482 -27.74 -19.44 -4.02
CA LEU A 482 -27.08 -19.24 -2.72
C LEU A 482 -27.41 -17.90 -2.07
N LEU A 483 -28.15 -17.03 -2.75
CA LEU A 483 -28.53 -15.72 -2.23
C LEU A 483 -29.35 -15.83 -0.95
N ASN A 484 -29.01 -15.01 0.04
CA ASN A 484 -29.82 -14.84 1.25
C ASN A 484 -31.07 -13.98 0.98
N THR A 485 -31.92 -13.79 1.98
CA THR A 485 -33.21 -13.08 1.85
C THR A 485 -33.02 -11.62 1.44
N ASN A 486 -32.01 -10.93 1.97
CA ASN A 486 -31.76 -9.51 1.68
C ASN A 486 -31.22 -9.37 0.26
N GLN A 487 -30.22 -10.17 -0.13
CA GLN A 487 -29.66 -10.19 -1.47
C GLN A 487 -30.72 -10.51 -2.55
N ARG A 488 -31.70 -11.39 -2.24
CA ARG A 488 -32.83 -11.65 -3.16
C ARG A 488 -33.69 -10.41 -3.36
N LYS A 489 -33.98 -9.65 -2.30
CA LYS A 489 -34.75 -8.40 -2.38
C LYS A 489 -34.01 -7.34 -3.19
N GLU A 490 -32.69 -7.21 -3.00
CA GLU A 490 -31.85 -6.31 -3.77
C GLU A 490 -31.89 -6.66 -5.25
N MET A 491 -31.69 -7.96 -5.60
CA MET A 491 -31.81 -8.43 -6.98
C MET A 491 -33.20 -8.18 -7.56
N GLU A 492 -34.27 -8.41 -6.80
CA GLU A 492 -35.65 -8.13 -7.25
C GLU A 492 -35.85 -6.64 -7.51
N THR A 493 -35.27 -5.76 -6.69
CA THR A 493 -35.35 -4.31 -6.86
C THR A 493 -34.57 -3.84 -8.09
N ILE A 494 -33.33 -4.29 -8.24
CA ILE A 494 -32.44 -3.89 -9.35
C ILE A 494 -32.98 -4.38 -10.71
N PHE A 495 -33.50 -5.63 -10.76
CA PHE A 495 -34.00 -6.29 -11.96
C PHE A 495 -35.53 -6.28 -12.09
N LEU A 496 -36.23 -5.34 -11.41
CA LEU A 496 -37.71 -5.27 -11.38
C LEU A 496 -38.36 -5.37 -12.79
N ASN A 497 -37.76 -4.70 -13.77
CA ASN A 497 -38.26 -4.64 -15.14
C ASN A 497 -37.58 -5.62 -16.11
N VAL A 498 -36.70 -6.50 -15.61
CA VAL A 498 -35.96 -7.46 -16.43
C VAL A 498 -36.56 -8.85 -16.32
N LYS A 499 -37.09 -9.35 -17.42
CA LYS A 499 -37.70 -10.69 -17.45
C LYS A 499 -36.66 -11.75 -17.10
N ASN A 500 -36.99 -12.62 -16.14
CA ASN A 500 -36.11 -13.67 -15.60
C ASN A 500 -34.84 -13.16 -14.87
N GLY A 501 -34.79 -11.91 -14.42
CA GLY A 501 -33.64 -11.38 -13.67
C GLY A 501 -33.31 -12.16 -12.38
N LYS A 502 -34.28 -12.89 -11.80
CA LYS A 502 -34.11 -13.70 -10.57
C LYS A 502 -33.12 -14.87 -10.69
N VAL A 503 -32.78 -15.32 -11.92
CA VAL A 503 -31.83 -16.44 -12.14
C VAL A 503 -30.39 -15.96 -12.34
N LEU A 504 -30.17 -14.65 -12.32
CA LEU A 504 -28.87 -14.06 -12.48
C LEU A 504 -28.04 -14.14 -11.20
N ASP A 505 -26.74 -14.27 -11.32
CA ASP A 505 -25.82 -14.21 -10.22
C ASP A 505 -25.72 -12.78 -9.66
N TYR A 506 -25.40 -12.66 -8.38
CA TYR A 506 -25.42 -11.40 -7.65
C TYR A 506 -24.57 -10.29 -8.27
N VAL A 507 -23.40 -10.62 -8.78
CA VAL A 507 -22.48 -9.69 -9.47
C VAL A 507 -23.14 -8.92 -10.63
N THR A 508 -24.17 -9.48 -11.25
CA THR A 508 -24.86 -8.86 -12.40
C THR A 508 -25.61 -7.58 -12.00
N ALA A 509 -25.95 -7.40 -10.72
CA ALA A 509 -26.57 -6.19 -10.22
C ALA A 509 -25.68 -4.96 -10.41
N TRP A 510 -24.36 -5.10 -10.20
CA TRP A 510 -23.40 -4.03 -10.44
C TRP A 510 -23.28 -3.67 -11.91
N TYR A 511 -23.33 -4.67 -12.81
CA TYR A 511 -23.34 -4.41 -14.27
C TYR A 511 -24.55 -3.57 -14.69
N LEU A 512 -25.73 -3.94 -14.21
CA LEU A 512 -26.95 -3.19 -14.56
C LEU A 512 -26.96 -1.80 -13.96
N LYS A 513 -26.52 -1.69 -12.69
CA LYS A 513 -26.45 -0.39 -11.99
C LYS A 513 -25.43 0.54 -12.62
N ALA A 514 -24.24 0.04 -12.95
CA ALA A 514 -23.23 0.79 -13.69
C ALA A 514 -23.73 1.22 -15.06
N SER A 515 -24.38 0.31 -15.82
CA SER A 515 -24.93 0.62 -17.15
C SER A 515 -25.99 1.72 -17.11
N LYS A 516 -26.79 1.80 -16.03
CA LYS A 516 -27.73 2.91 -15.81
C LYS A 516 -27.01 4.21 -15.50
N TYR A 517 -26.00 4.14 -14.63
CA TYR A 517 -25.26 5.31 -14.12
C TYR A 517 -24.44 6.02 -15.22
N ILE A 518 -23.83 5.27 -16.13
CA ILE A 518 -22.93 5.82 -17.16
C ILE A 518 -23.63 6.38 -18.41
N GLN A 519 -24.97 6.40 -18.43
CA GLN A 519 -25.69 6.88 -19.61
C GLN A 519 -25.39 8.36 -19.91
N GLY A 520 -25.07 8.66 -21.18
CA GLY A 520 -24.75 10.02 -21.62
C GLY A 520 -23.38 10.53 -21.18
N THR A 521 -22.51 9.67 -20.67
CA THR A 521 -21.16 10.00 -20.19
C THR A 521 -20.06 9.30 -20.98
N ASN A 522 -18.81 9.67 -20.74
CA ASN A 522 -17.62 8.99 -21.26
C ASN A 522 -16.97 8.04 -20.23
N ILE A 523 -17.70 7.65 -19.18
CA ILE A 523 -17.20 6.77 -18.13
C ILE A 523 -16.91 5.38 -18.72
N LYS A 524 -15.72 4.85 -18.43
CA LYS A 524 -15.35 3.47 -18.73
C LYS A 524 -15.48 2.62 -17.47
N VAL A 525 -16.02 1.43 -17.61
CA VAL A 525 -16.28 0.49 -16.51
C VAL A 525 -15.49 -0.80 -16.72
N ALA A 526 -14.95 -1.39 -15.67
CA ALA A 526 -14.42 -2.75 -15.73
C ALA A 526 -14.69 -3.50 -14.41
N PHE A 527 -15.26 -4.69 -14.54
CA PHE A 527 -15.52 -5.57 -13.41
C PHE A 527 -14.93 -6.96 -13.58
N VAL A 528 -14.47 -7.53 -12.47
CA VAL A 528 -14.23 -8.96 -12.36
C VAL A 528 -15.57 -9.65 -12.12
N SER A 529 -15.77 -10.83 -12.68
CA SER A 529 -17.00 -11.61 -12.55
C SER A 529 -16.73 -13.10 -12.66
N THR A 530 -17.65 -13.92 -12.17
CA THR A 530 -17.69 -15.33 -12.55
C THR A 530 -17.94 -15.46 -14.03
N ASN A 531 -17.38 -16.50 -14.66
CA ASN A 531 -17.56 -16.75 -16.09
C ASN A 531 -19.02 -17.08 -16.48
N SER A 532 -19.92 -17.29 -15.51
CA SER A 532 -21.37 -17.49 -15.72
C SER A 532 -22.04 -16.36 -16.51
N ILE A 533 -21.53 -15.11 -16.38
CA ILE A 533 -22.09 -13.96 -17.13
C ILE A 533 -21.84 -14.03 -18.65
N SER A 534 -20.85 -14.82 -19.07
CA SER A 534 -20.50 -15.05 -20.48
C SER A 534 -20.91 -16.42 -21.00
N GLN A 535 -21.65 -17.21 -20.19
CA GLN A 535 -22.04 -18.58 -20.51
C GLN A 535 -23.50 -18.88 -20.11
N GLY A 536 -24.11 -19.84 -20.78
CA GLY A 536 -25.42 -20.37 -20.43
C GLY A 536 -26.57 -19.38 -20.53
N GLU A 537 -27.57 -19.51 -19.64
CA GLU A 537 -28.81 -18.72 -19.67
C GLU A 537 -28.59 -17.26 -19.27
N GLN A 538 -27.58 -16.95 -18.48
CA GLN A 538 -27.32 -15.60 -17.95
C GLN A 538 -26.98 -14.63 -19.08
N VAL A 539 -26.24 -15.08 -20.11
CA VAL A 539 -25.89 -14.27 -21.28
C VAL A 539 -27.13 -13.69 -21.95
N GLY A 540 -28.14 -14.53 -22.18
CA GLY A 540 -29.38 -14.15 -22.86
C GLY A 540 -30.25 -13.17 -22.06
N ILE A 541 -30.08 -13.10 -20.76
CA ILE A 541 -30.83 -12.20 -19.86
C ILE A 541 -30.07 -10.90 -19.64
N LEU A 542 -28.84 -10.99 -19.16
CA LEU A 542 -28.01 -9.82 -18.81
C LEU A 542 -27.65 -8.99 -20.04
N TRP A 543 -26.95 -9.60 -21.00
CA TRP A 543 -26.38 -8.84 -22.12
C TRP A 543 -27.44 -8.34 -23.10
N LYS A 544 -28.57 -9.05 -23.22
CA LYS A 544 -29.70 -8.52 -23.98
C LYS A 544 -30.20 -7.21 -23.37
N GLU A 545 -30.34 -7.16 -22.05
CA GLU A 545 -30.76 -5.96 -21.34
C GLU A 545 -29.75 -4.82 -21.54
N LEU A 546 -28.45 -5.10 -21.31
CA LEU A 546 -27.40 -4.11 -21.38
C LEU A 546 -27.21 -3.53 -22.79
N PHE A 547 -27.26 -4.39 -23.83
CA PHE A 547 -27.07 -3.94 -25.21
C PHE A 547 -28.31 -3.22 -25.76
N SER A 548 -29.52 -3.78 -25.52
CA SER A 548 -30.72 -3.24 -26.16
C SER A 548 -31.26 -2.00 -25.46
N ASN A 549 -31.17 -1.92 -24.13
CA ASN A 549 -31.78 -0.84 -23.35
C ASN A 549 -30.78 0.24 -22.92
N TYR A 550 -29.47 -0.12 -22.82
CA TYR A 550 -28.43 0.80 -22.37
C TYR A 550 -27.33 1.05 -23.39
N GLY A 551 -27.40 0.43 -24.59
CA GLY A 551 -26.42 0.65 -25.65
C GLY A 551 -24.97 0.30 -25.28
N ILE A 552 -24.77 -0.59 -24.32
CA ILE A 552 -23.45 -0.96 -23.82
C ILE A 552 -22.60 -1.61 -24.92
N LYS A 553 -21.31 -1.27 -24.94
CA LYS A 553 -20.28 -1.86 -25.80
C LYS A 553 -19.15 -2.41 -24.97
N ILE A 554 -18.70 -3.62 -25.28
CA ILE A 554 -17.54 -4.24 -24.62
C ILE A 554 -16.28 -3.71 -25.28
N HIS A 555 -15.39 -3.11 -24.51
CA HIS A 555 -14.12 -2.52 -24.97
C HIS A 555 -12.97 -3.51 -24.87
N PHE A 556 -12.93 -4.28 -23.78
CA PHE A 556 -11.97 -5.35 -23.61
C PHE A 556 -12.55 -6.49 -22.78
N ALA A 557 -11.97 -7.67 -22.92
CA ALA A 557 -12.34 -8.82 -22.11
C ALA A 557 -11.14 -9.73 -21.85
N HIS A 558 -10.97 -10.17 -20.61
CA HIS A 558 -10.21 -11.37 -20.30
C HIS A 558 -11.17 -12.55 -20.33
N GLN A 559 -10.88 -13.54 -21.16
CA GLN A 559 -11.60 -14.80 -21.18
C GLN A 559 -11.37 -15.56 -19.87
N THR A 560 -12.03 -16.69 -19.69
CA THR A 560 -11.97 -17.45 -18.43
C THR A 560 -10.53 -17.80 -18.05
N PHE A 561 -10.14 -17.37 -16.84
CA PHE A 561 -8.88 -17.72 -16.23
C PHE A 561 -9.04 -18.02 -14.73
N ASN A 562 -7.99 -18.56 -14.13
CA ASN A 562 -8.02 -18.93 -12.74
C ASN A 562 -7.75 -17.71 -11.83
N TRP A 563 -8.71 -17.40 -10.95
CA TRP A 563 -8.50 -16.41 -9.88
C TRP A 563 -7.81 -17.09 -8.71
N SER A 564 -6.48 -17.07 -8.69
CA SER A 564 -5.72 -17.65 -7.59
C SER A 564 -5.68 -16.69 -6.41
N ASN A 565 -6.05 -17.19 -5.24
CA ASN A 565 -5.69 -16.59 -3.97
C ASN A 565 -4.33 -17.16 -3.54
N GLU A 566 -3.39 -16.30 -3.15
CA GLU A 566 -2.05 -16.69 -2.66
C GLU A 566 -2.09 -17.50 -1.36
N ALA A 567 -3.24 -17.55 -0.68
CA ALA A 567 -3.44 -18.38 0.50
C ALA A 567 -3.61 -19.86 0.11
N LYS A 568 -2.73 -20.70 0.60
CA LYS A 568 -2.76 -22.18 0.46
C LYS A 568 -4.17 -22.74 0.72
N SER A 569 -4.68 -23.49 -0.26
CA SER A 569 -5.85 -24.40 -0.15
C SER A 569 -7.26 -23.82 -0.32
N ASN A 570 -7.59 -23.12 -1.43
CA ASN A 570 -9.01 -22.94 -1.79
C ASN A 570 -9.28 -23.27 -3.26
N ALA A 571 -10.49 -23.77 -3.52
CA ALA A 571 -10.97 -24.08 -4.86
C ALA A 571 -10.83 -22.82 -5.77
N ALA A 572 -10.11 -22.96 -6.86
CA ALA A 572 -9.94 -21.91 -7.85
C ALA A 572 -11.29 -21.48 -8.40
N VAL A 573 -11.58 -20.19 -8.37
CA VAL A 573 -12.78 -19.64 -9.01
C VAL A 573 -12.43 -19.24 -10.44
N HIS A 574 -13.24 -19.69 -11.39
CA HIS A 574 -13.11 -19.30 -12.79
C HIS A 574 -13.75 -17.94 -13.01
N VAL A 575 -12.96 -16.97 -13.38
CA VAL A 575 -13.42 -15.59 -13.58
C VAL A 575 -13.19 -15.10 -15.01
N VAL A 576 -13.86 -14.02 -15.32
CA VAL A 576 -13.66 -13.17 -16.49
C VAL A 576 -13.50 -11.73 -16.03
N ILE A 577 -12.82 -10.89 -16.82
CA ILE A 577 -12.82 -9.44 -16.64
C ILE A 577 -13.48 -8.84 -17.86
N VAL A 578 -14.44 -7.94 -17.67
CA VAL A 578 -15.14 -7.29 -18.78
C VAL A 578 -15.08 -5.77 -18.60
N GLY A 579 -14.45 -5.11 -19.57
CA GLY A 579 -14.44 -3.66 -19.68
C GLY A 579 -15.49 -3.18 -20.69
N PHE A 580 -16.32 -2.20 -20.31
CA PHE A 580 -17.44 -1.73 -21.13
C PHE A 580 -17.73 -0.24 -20.92
N ALA A 581 -18.48 0.34 -21.85
CA ALA A 581 -18.97 1.72 -21.76
C ALA A 581 -20.29 1.88 -22.53
N SER A 582 -20.93 3.07 -22.43
CA SER A 582 -22.12 3.45 -23.21
C SER A 582 -21.79 4.00 -24.61
N PHE A 583 -20.53 4.00 -25.00
CA PHE A 583 -20.02 4.41 -26.31
C PHE A 583 -19.10 3.34 -26.89
N ASP A 584 -18.85 3.39 -28.19
CA ASP A 584 -17.99 2.42 -28.88
C ASP A 584 -16.53 2.88 -28.99
N THR A 585 -15.61 1.94 -29.22
CA THR A 585 -14.19 2.18 -29.47
C THR A 585 -13.68 1.30 -30.61
N THR A 586 -12.68 1.80 -31.35
CA THR A 586 -12.04 1.06 -32.43
C THR A 586 -10.99 0.06 -31.95
N ASN A 587 -10.43 0.27 -30.75
CA ASN A 587 -9.34 -0.54 -30.19
C ASN A 587 -9.89 -1.50 -29.13
N LYS A 588 -10.63 -2.53 -29.58
CA LYS A 588 -11.12 -3.56 -28.66
C LYS A 588 -10.09 -4.66 -28.50
N ARG A 589 -9.93 -5.15 -27.27
CA ARG A 589 -8.90 -6.12 -26.92
C ARG A 589 -9.49 -7.36 -26.24
N ILE A 590 -9.13 -8.54 -26.71
CA ILE A 590 -9.43 -9.82 -26.05
C ILE A 590 -8.12 -10.41 -25.55
N PHE A 591 -8.14 -10.85 -24.30
CA PHE A 591 -7.05 -11.56 -23.64
C PHE A 591 -7.44 -13.03 -23.51
N GLU A 592 -6.82 -13.87 -24.34
CA GLU A 592 -7.09 -15.30 -24.45
C GLU A 592 -6.06 -16.09 -23.64
N TYR A 593 -6.45 -17.21 -23.04
CA TYR A 593 -5.60 -18.07 -22.23
C TYR A 593 -5.59 -19.48 -22.85
N GLU A 594 -4.41 -20.02 -23.19
CA GLU A 594 -4.27 -21.40 -23.68
C GLU A 594 -4.61 -22.42 -22.57
N ASP A 595 -4.21 -22.12 -21.34
CA ASP A 595 -4.62 -22.80 -20.11
C ASP A 595 -5.02 -21.72 -19.09
N ILE A 596 -5.98 -22.03 -18.23
CA ILE A 596 -6.50 -21.14 -17.18
C ILE A 596 -5.42 -20.62 -16.22
N LYS A 597 -4.21 -21.19 -16.25
CA LYS A 597 -3.04 -20.80 -15.46
C LYS A 597 -1.92 -20.15 -16.29
N SER A 598 -2.07 -20.07 -17.60
CA SER A 598 -1.06 -19.47 -18.48
C SER A 598 -1.14 -17.94 -18.50
N ASP A 599 -0.14 -17.31 -19.09
CA ASP A 599 -0.20 -15.88 -19.41
C ASP A 599 -1.22 -15.62 -20.53
N ALA A 600 -1.78 -14.43 -20.53
CA ALA A 600 -2.76 -14.03 -21.52
C ALA A 600 -2.10 -13.67 -22.87
N HIS A 601 -2.69 -14.11 -23.96
CA HIS A 601 -2.40 -13.63 -25.30
C HIS A 601 -3.35 -12.50 -25.67
N GLU A 602 -2.82 -11.29 -25.89
CA GLU A 602 -3.62 -10.14 -26.31
C GLU A 602 -3.90 -10.16 -27.82
N LYS A 603 -5.16 -9.95 -28.17
CA LYS A 603 -5.63 -9.87 -29.56
C LYS A 603 -6.50 -8.63 -29.75
N THR A 604 -6.17 -7.78 -30.72
CA THR A 604 -7.04 -6.67 -31.15
C THR A 604 -8.12 -7.19 -32.05
N VAL A 605 -9.37 -6.80 -31.80
CA VAL A 605 -10.55 -7.28 -32.51
C VAL A 605 -11.48 -6.13 -32.89
N LYS A 606 -12.36 -6.36 -33.88
CA LYS A 606 -13.34 -5.36 -34.31
C LYS A 606 -14.53 -5.23 -33.35
N ASN A 607 -15.02 -6.35 -32.86
CA ASN A 607 -16.11 -6.37 -31.88
C ASN A 607 -15.99 -7.55 -30.94
N ILE A 608 -16.45 -7.36 -29.69
CA ILE A 608 -16.48 -8.39 -28.66
C ILE A 608 -17.93 -8.65 -28.31
N ASN A 609 -18.38 -9.88 -28.58
CA ASN A 609 -19.73 -10.30 -28.31
C ASN A 609 -19.94 -10.73 -26.83
N PRO A 610 -21.17 -11.00 -26.38
CA PRO A 610 -21.47 -11.38 -24.98
C PRO A 610 -20.80 -12.67 -24.49
N TYR A 611 -20.27 -13.50 -25.39
CA TYR A 611 -19.52 -14.73 -25.08
C TYR A 611 -18.02 -14.47 -24.95
N LEU A 612 -17.61 -13.20 -25.00
CA LEU A 612 -16.23 -12.71 -24.88
C LEU A 612 -15.31 -13.25 -26.00
N VAL A 613 -15.86 -13.38 -27.20
CA VAL A 613 -15.13 -13.73 -28.43
C VAL A 613 -15.40 -12.69 -29.53
N GLU A 614 -14.52 -12.67 -30.54
CA GLU A 614 -14.71 -11.80 -31.68
C GLU A 614 -15.95 -12.23 -32.51
N GLY A 615 -16.85 -11.31 -32.78
CA GLY A 615 -18.06 -11.55 -33.57
C GLY A 615 -19.13 -10.49 -33.32
N ASP A 616 -20.24 -10.62 -34.08
CA ASP A 616 -21.38 -9.71 -33.92
C ASP A 616 -22.06 -9.84 -32.55
N ASP A 617 -22.80 -8.82 -32.14
CA ASP A 617 -23.55 -8.75 -30.88
C ASP A 617 -24.77 -9.68 -30.87
N ILE A 618 -24.55 -10.98 -31.11
CA ILE A 618 -25.59 -12.00 -31.16
C ILE A 618 -25.79 -12.60 -29.78
N VAL A 619 -27.02 -12.53 -29.26
CA VAL A 619 -27.43 -13.16 -28.03
C VAL A 619 -28.25 -14.40 -28.31
N VAL A 620 -27.75 -15.58 -27.99
CA VAL A 620 -28.47 -16.84 -28.14
C VAL A 620 -29.46 -16.99 -26.99
N THR A 621 -30.74 -17.07 -27.30
CA THR A 621 -31.80 -17.29 -26.32
C THR A 621 -32.29 -18.74 -26.36
N LYS A 622 -32.76 -19.23 -25.20
CA LYS A 622 -33.35 -20.57 -25.07
C LYS A 622 -34.54 -20.70 -25.99
N ARG A 623 -34.55 -21.72 -26.86
CA ARG A 623 -35.69 -22.01 -27.71
C ARG A 623 -36.83 -22.62 -26.92
N THR A 624 -38.04 -22.18 -27.20
CA THR A 624 -39.27 -22.72 -26.62
C THR A 624 -39.81 -23.95 -27.39
N LYS A 625 -39.28 -24.23 -28.59
CA LYS A 625 -39.67 -25.37 -29.40
C LYS A 625 -38.43 -26.11 -29.92
N THR A 626 -38.47 -27.42 -29.90
CA THR A 626 -37.44 -28.30 -30.50
C THR A 626 -37.37 -28.11 -32.00
N LEU A 627 -36.14 -28.13 -32.57
CA LEU A 627 -35.92 -28.03 -34.04
C LEU A 627 -36.34 -29.30 -34.78
N CYS A 628 -36.29 -30.44 -34.11
CA CYS A 628 -36.67 -31.73 -34.65
C CYS A 628 -37.64 -32.40 -33.66
N LYS A 629 -38.74 -32.94 -34.16
CA LYS A 629 -39.50 -33.96 -33.42
C LYS A 629 -38.65 -35.25 -33.45
N VAL A 630 -38.25 -35.73 -32.32
CA VAL A 630 -37.70 -37.06 -32.14
C VAL A 630 -38.87 -38.06 -32.18
#